data_e4d58194b70b8268525f0987f11e1c0a
#
_entry.id   e4d58194b70b8268525f0987f11e1c0a
#
_cell.length_a   1.000
_cell.length_b   1.000
_cell.length_c   1.000
_cell.angle_alpha   90.00
_cell.angle_beta   90.00
_cell.angle_gamma   90.00
#
_symmetry.space_group_name_H-M   'P 1'
#
loop_
_entity.id
_entity.type
_entity.pdbx_description
1 polymer ?
#
loop_
_entity_poly.entity_id
_entity_poly.type
_entity_poly.pdbx_seq_one_letter_code
_entity_poly.pdbx_strand_id
1 'polypeptide(L)'
;EINRCLVGSEMCIRDSKWLQENYDAEVIAYTADVGQEMDKKKIINNAKKLGVKNIIINDLKDVFVKDYVYPMIRGHALYEGTYLLGTSIARPLIAKDQVRIAKKFKAFAVSHGSTGKGNDQVRFELGYYYFAPKIKVIAPWRIWTMNSRSDLIKYAKKNKIPIPKDKKGAPPFSVDDNLFHTSTEGKALENPKNFAPEFIYQRTISPEKAPNKSSFVTINFKNGDPCGINGKKTSPAKLLEKLNQLA
;
A
#
# COMPACT_ATOMS: atom_id res chain seq x y z
N GLU A 1 11.59 -17.09 25.18
CA GLU A 1 10.47 -16.47 24.40
C GLU A 1 10.94 -16.22 22.98
N ILE A 2 10.15 -16.61 21.97
CA ILE A 2 10.48 -16.35 20.57
C ILE A 2 10.18 -14.87 20.29
N ASN A 3 11.19 -14.09 19.92
CA ASN A 3 11.03 -12.70 19.51
C ASN A 3 10.28 -12.62 18.16
N ARG A 4 8.99 -12.28 18.18
CA ARG A 4 8.19 -12.12 16.96
C ARG A 4 8.08 -10.65 16.57
N CYS A 5 8.40 -10.34 15.31
CA CYS A 5 8.24 -9.01 14.75
C CYS A 5 7.28 -9.05 13.54
N LEU A 6 6.27 -8.21 13.54
CA LEU A 6 5.33 -8.08 12.43
C LEU A 6 5.76 -6.98 11.47
N VAL A 7 5.98 -7.35 10.22
CA VAL A 7 6.46 -6.44 9.16
C VAL A 7 5.35 -6.22 8.14
N GLY A 8 5.00 -4.95 7.91
CA GLY A 8 3.98 -4.55 6.94
C GLY A 8 4.55 -4.02 5.63
N SER A 9 3.88 -4.29 4.53
CA SER A 9 4.03 -3.84 3.14
C SER A 9 4.85 -4.74 2.20
N GLU A 10 4.55 -4.61 0.88
CA GLU A 10 5.22 -5.41 -0.18
C GLU A 10 6.72 -5.14 -0.31
N MET A 11 7.17 -3.95 0.06
CA MET A 11 8.59 -3.54 0.01
C MET A 11 9.43 -4.10 1.16
N CYS A 12 8.78 -4.68 2.18
CA CYS A 12 9.42 -5.11 3.43
C CYS A 12 10.13 -6.47 3.34
N ILE A 13 10.33 -7.04 2.16
CA ILE A 13 11.11 -8.29 2.00
C ILE A 13 12.55 -8.08 2.49
N ARG A 14 13.17 -6.93 2.18
CA ARG A 14 14.51 -6.55 2.68
C ARG A 14 14.51 -6.33 4.18
N ASP A 15 13.48 -5.64 4.66
CA ASP A 15 13.30 -5.35 6.08
C ASP A 15 13.14 -6.64 6.89
N SER A 16 12.41 -7.62 6.35
CA SER A 16 12.24 -8.94 6.97
C SER A 16 13.58 -9.64 7.20
N LYS A 17 14.43 -9.66 6.16
CA LYS A 17 15.75 -10.28 6.27
C LYS A 17 16.65 -9.54 7.26
N TRP A 18 16.65 -8.21 7.22
CA TRP A 18 17.41 -7.37 8.13
C TRP A 18 16.98 -7.55 9.59
N LEU A 19 15.67 -7.65 9.84
CA LEU A 19 15.12 -7.88 11.19
C LEU A 19 15.52 -9.26 11.74
N GLN A 20 15.52 -10.30 10.90
CA GLN A 20 16.01 -11.64 11.29
C GLN A 20 17.47 -11.58 11.72
N GLU A 21 18.32 -10.85 10.98
CA GLU A 21 19.75 -10.77 11.23
C GLU A 21 20.11 -9.90 12.45
N ASN A 22 19.35 -8.83 12.70
CA ASN A 22 19.73 -7.84 13.74
C ASN A 22 18.96 -7.98 15.05
N TYR A 23 17.82 -8.66 15.06
CA TYR A 23 16.99 -8.84 16.25
C TYR A 23 16.76 -10.32 16.61
N ASP A 24 17.36 -11.25 15.88
CA ASP A 24 17.06 -12.70 16.03
C ASP A 24 15.55 -12.95 16.10
N ALA A 25 14.81 -12.29 15.21
CA ALA A 25 13.36 -12.23 15.26
C ALA A 25 12.70 -13.24 14.33
N GLU A 26 11.69 -13.96 14.82
CA GLU A 26 10.73 -14.63 13.96
C GLU A 26 9.85 -13.56 13.28
N VAL A 27 10.04 -13.39 11.97
CA VAL A 27 9.29 -12.38 11.22
C VAL A 27 7.94 -12.95 10.77
N ILE A 28 6.89 -12.14 10.98
CA ILE A 28 5.56 -12.34 10.43
C ILE A 28 5.38 -11.31 9.32
N ALA A 29 5.26 -11.75 8.07
CA ALA A 29 4.98 -10.85 6.96
C ALA A 29 3.49 -10.54 6.88
N TYR A 30 3.16 -9.26 6.76
CA TYR A 30 1.80 -8.78 6.67
C TYR A 30 1.61 -7.88 5.44
N THR A 31 0.54 -8.09 4.70
CA THR A 31 0.13 -7.25 3.58
C THR A 31 -1.36 -6.97 3.68
N ALA A 32 -1.73 -5.70 3.58
CA ALA A 32 -3.12 -5.26 3.48
C ALA A 32 -3.51 -5.14 2.00
N ASP A 33 -4.64 -5.74 1.62
CA ASP A 33 -5.28 -5.56 0.32
C ASP A 33 -6.32 -4.44 0.47
N VAL A 34 -5.98 -3.25 -0.02
CA VAL A 34 -6.86 -2.07 -0.11
C VAL A 34 -7.24 -1.76 -1.56
N GLY A 35 -7.01 -2.73 -2.47
CA GLY A 35 -7.36 -2.67 -3.88
C GLY A 35 -6.23 -2.21 -4.80
N GLN A 36 -4.99 -2.21 -4.33
CA GLN A 36 -3.81 -2.09 -5.19
C GLN A 36 -3.63 -3.33 -6.06
N GLU A 37 -2.97 -3.17 -7.19
CA GLU A 37 -2.56 -4.32 -8.00
C GLU A 37 -1.58 -5.20 -7.24
N MET A 38 -1.89 -6.48 -7.08
CA MET A 38 -1.14 -7.39 -6.21
C MET A 38 -1.07 -8.81 -6.74
N ASP A 39 0.13 -9.34 -6.90
CA ASP A 39 0.37 -10.77 -7.12
C ASP A 39 0.59 -11.49 -5.78
N LYS A 40 -0.51 -11.99 -5.20
CA LYS A 40 -0.50 -12.70 -3.91
C LYS A 40 0.43 -13.92 -3.92
N LYS A 41 0.51 -14.65 -5.04
CA LYS A 41 1.40 -15.83 -5.16
C LYS A 41 2.87 -15.42 -5.10
N LYS A 42 3.22 -14.35 -5.80
CA LYS A 42 4.59 -13.80 -5.81
C LYS A 42 5.01 -13.29 -4.44
N ILE A 43 4.12 -12.57 -3.73
CA ILE A 43 4.37 -12.09 -2.36
C ILE A 43 4.67 -13.27 -1.43
N ILE A 44 3.80 -14.28 -1.42
CA ILE A 44 3.96 -15.48 -0.59
C ILE A 44 5.27 -16.20 -0.91
N ASN A 45 5.56 -16.44 -2.19
CA ASN A 45 6.76 -17.13 -2.62
C ASN A 45 8.03 -16.38 -2.23
N ASN A 46 8.04 -15.06 -2.37
CA ASN A 46 9.18 -14.23 -2.01
C ASN A 46 9.43 -14.24 -0.50
N ALA A 47 8.40 -14.13 0.31
CA ALA A 47 8.52 -14.20 1.76
C ALA A 47 9.02 -15.59 2.24
N LYS A 48 8.49 -16.68 1.66
CA LYS A 48 8.96 -18.05 1.95
C LYS A 48 10.44 -18.27 1.63
N LYS A 49 10.93 -17.71 0.51
CA LYS A 49 12.36 -17.79 0.14
C LYS A 49 13.29 -17.17 1.19
N LEU A 50 12.80 -16.25 1.99
CA LEU A 50 13.54 -15.61 3.09
C LEU A 50 13.31 -16.30 4.45
N GLY A 51 12.69 -17.47 4.46
CA GLY A 51 12.43 -18.22 5.68
C GLY A 51 11.26 -17.69 6.52
N VAL A 52 10.45 -16.78 5.99
CA VAL A 52 9.25 -16.31 6.69
C VAL A 52 8.19 -17.40 6.66
N LYS A 53 7.79 -17.88 7.84
CA LYS A 53 6.80 -18.97 7.99
C LYS A 53 5.37 -18.45 8.01
N ASN A 54 5.14 -17.32 8.67
CA ASN A 54 3.83 -16.72 8.85
C ASN A 54 3.64 -15.54 7.89
N ILE A 55 2.77 -15.73 6.89
CA ILE A 55 2.49 -14.72 5.86
C ILE A 55 0.99 -14.47 5.86
N ILE A 56 0.60 -13.24 6.07
CA ILE A 56 -0.80 -12.82 6.21
C ILE A 56 -1.10 -11.78 5.15
N ILE A 57 -2.13 -12.03 4.35
CA ILE A 57 -2.69 -11.07 3.41
C ILE A 57 -4.15 -10.89 3.78
N ASN A 58 -4.49 -9.70 4.30
CA ASN A 58 -5.85 -9.37 4.71
C ASN A 58 -6.55 -8.52 3.65
N ASP A 59 -7.74 -8.94 3.26
CA ASP A 59 -8.62 -8.13 2.41
C ASP A 59 -9.32 -7.08 3.28
N LEU A 60 -8.95 -5.83 3.08
CA LEU A 60 -9.50 -4.67 3.80
C LEU A 60 -10.31 -3.75 2.87
N LYS A 61 -10.58 -4.14 1.63
CA LYS A 61 -11.20 -3.28 0.62
C LYS A 61 -12.56 -2.71 1.06
N ASP A 62 -13.46 -3.56 1.55
CA ASP A 62 -14.79 -3.09 1.99
C ASP A 62 -14.69 -2.16 3.22
N VAL A 63 -13.83 -2.47 4.19
CA VAL A 63 -13.59 -1.62 5.36
C VAL A 63 -12.95 -0.30 4.93
N PHE A 64 -11.98 -0.34 4.03
CA PHE A 64 -11.33 0.85 3.50
C PHE A 64 -12.34 1.79 2.84
N VAL A 65 -13.19 1.27 1.96
CA VAL A 65 -14.16 2.10 1.26
C VAL A 65 -15.23 2.62 2.20
N LYS A 66 -15.83 1.74 3.00
CA LYS A 66 -16.95 2.10 3.86
C LYS A 66 -16.56 3.07 4.98
N ASP A 67 -15.47 2.76 5.69
CA ASP A 67 -15.16 3.44 6.96
C ASP A 67 -14.13 4.58 6.79
N TYR A 68 -13.46 4.69 5.62
CA TYR A 68 -12.47 5.73 5.35
C TYR A 68 -12.81 6.56 4.11
N VAL A 69 -13.08 5.92 2.97
CA VAL A 69 -13.36 6.64 1.71
C VAL A 69 -14.72 7.34 1.76
N TYR A 70 -15.79 6.67 2.16
CA TYR A 70 -17.12 7.28 2.19
C TYR A 70 -17.23 8.47 3.15
N PRO A 71 -16.70 8.41 4.40
CA PRO A 71 -16.63 9.60 5.25
C PRO A 71 -15.87 10.76 4.61
N MET A 72 -14.79 10.47 3.90
CA MET A 72 -14.01 11.49 3.21
C MET A 72 -14.80 12.13 2.05
N ILE A 73 -15.52 11.32 1.26
CA ILE A 73 -16.40 11.82 0.20
C ILE A 73 -17.50 12.69 0.78
N ARG A 74 -18.17 12.25 1.87
CA ARG A 74 -19.22 13.06 2.55
C ARG A 74 -18.68 14.37 3.10
N GLY A 75 -17.43 14.35 3.62
CA GLY A 75 -16.74 15.53 4.11
C GLY A 75 -16.14 16.41 3.01
N HIS A 76 -16.27 15.99 1.74
CA HIS A 76 -15.68 16.67 0.58
C HIS A 76 -14.20 16.99 0.77
N ALA A 77 -13.44 16.06 1.39
CA ALA A 77 -12.06 16.27 1.76
C ALA A 77 -11.14 16.05 0.56
N LEU A 78 -10.60 17.14 0.05
CA LEU A 78 -9.59 17.16 -1.02
C LEU A 78 -8.39 17.99 -0.55
N TYR A 79 -7.19 17.47 -0.74
CA TYR A 79 -5.99 18.26 -0.49
C TYR A 79 -5.69 19.13 -1.70
N GLU A 80 -5.56 20.44 -1.47
CA GLU A 80 -5.33 21.46 -2.51
C GLU A 80 -6.34 21.41 -3.68
N GLY A 81 -7.56 20.94 -3.42
CA GLY A 81 -8.64 20.88 -4.41
C GLY A 81 -8.53 19.76 -5.45
N THR A 82 -7.47 18.95 -5.42
CA THR A 82 -7.20 17.93 -6.46
C THR A 82 -6.81 16.57 -5.92
N TYR A 83 -6.02 16.51 -4.84
CA TYR A 83 -5.48 15.25 -4.34
C TYR A 83 -6.46 14.51 -3.44
N LEU A 84 -6.83 13.29 -3.83
CA LEU A 84 -7.88 12.49 -3.18
C LEU A 84 -7.50 11.85 -1.83
N LEU A 85 -6.30 12.06 -1.32
CA LEU A 85 -5.83 11.57 -0.01
C LEU A 85 -5.88 10.04 0.18
N GLY A 86 -6.03 9.25 -0.89
CA GLY A 86 -6.21 7.79 -0.80
C GLY A 86 -5.11 7.08 0.00
N THR A 87 -3.85 7.46 -0.22
CA THR A 87 -2.71 6.95 0.54
C THR A 87 -2.76 7.37 2.01
N SER A 88 -3.12 8.63 2.27
CA SER A 88 -3.16 9.19 3.63
C SER A 88 -4.18 8.48 4.52
N ILE A 89 -5.35 8.14 3.98
CA ILE A 89 -6.41 7.46 4.75
C ILE A 89 -6.22 5.94 4.79
N ALA A 90 -5.47 5.35 3.87
CA ALA A 90 -5.17 3.92 3.89
C ALA A 90 -4.18 3.55 5.02
N ARG A 91 -3.16 4.39 5.30
CA ARG A 91 -2.12 4.07 6.29
C ARG A 91 -2.65 3.86 7.72
N PRO A 92 -3.58 4.68 8.26
CA PRO A 92 -4.19 4.41 9.57
C PRO A 92 -4.96 3.09 9.64
N LEU A 93 -5.69 2.72 8.58
CA LEU A 93 -6.36 1.42 8.51
C LEU A 93 -5.37 0.26 8.52
N ILE A 94 -4.32 0.36 7.71
CA ILE A 94 -3.26 -0.66 7.64
C ILE A 94 -2.58 -0.81 9.00
N ALA A 95 -2.23 0.31 9.66
CA ALA A 95 -1.64 0.30 11.00
C ALA A 95 -2.55 -0.35 12.05
N LYS A 96 -3.84 -0.04 12.02
CA LYS A 96 -4.86 -0.65 12.90
C LYS A 96 -4.88 -2.17 12.75
N ASP A 97 -4.96 -2.65 11.51
CA ASP A 97 -5.04 -4.09 11.26
C ASP A 97 -3.70 -4.78 11.56
N GLN A 98 -2.57 -4.14 11.26
CA GLN A 98 -1.24 -4.64 11.60
C GLN A 98 -1.07 -4.82 13.10
N VAL A 99 -1.51 -3.85 13.92
CA VAL A 99 -1.51 -3.97 15.40
C VAL A 99 -2.43 -5.11 15.86
N ARG A 100 -3.60 -5.28 15.24
CA ARG A 100 -4.51 -6.40 15.56
C ARG A 100 -3.83 -7.75 15.35
N ILE A 101 -3.12 -7.90 14.22
CA ILE A 101 -2.36 -9.11 13.92
C ILE A 101 -1.17 -9.27 14.87
N ALA A 102 -0.43 -8.19 15.17
CA ALA A 102 0.68 -8.24 16.13
C ALA A 102 0.23 -8.75 17.50
N LYS A 103 -0.89 -8.26 18.01
CA LYS A 103 -1.51 -8.75 19.26
C LYS A 103 -1.87 -10.24 19.18
N LYS A 104 -2.49 -10.67 18.05
CA LYS A 104 -2.84 -12.10 17.84
C LYS A 104 -1.63 -13.03 17.92
N PHE A 105 -0.52 -12.61 17.35
CA PHE A 105 0.72 -13.40 17.33
C PHE A 105 1.65 -13.11 18.52
N LYS A 106 1.22 -12.28 19.46
CA LYS A 106 2.04 -11.83 20.60
C LYS A 106 3.41 -11.30 20.14
N ALA A 107 3.40 -10.50 19.06
CA ALA A 107 4.61 -9.88 18.55
C ALA A 107 5.10 -8.79 19.51
N PHE A 108 6.41 -8.75 19.79
CA PHE A 108 7.02 -7.73 20.64
C PHE A 108 7.17 -6.39 19.92
N ALA A 109 7.18 -6.41 18.58
CA ALA A 109 7.36 -5.22 17.78
C ALA A 109 6.52 -5.26 16.49
N VAL A 110 6.24 -4.08 15.97
CA VAL A 110 5.78 -3.84 14.60
C VAL A 110 6.86 -3.10 13.82
N SER A 111 6.94 -3.37 12.51
CA SER A 111 7.89 -2.72 11.63
C SER A 111 7.20 -2.21 10.37
N HIS A 112 7.67 -1.10 9.83
CA HIS A 112 7.26 -0.56 8.53
C HIS A 112 8.47 -0.23 7.67
N GLY A 113 8.31 -0.34 6.35
CA GLY A 113 9.35 -0.04 5.37
C GLY A 113 9.32 1.38 4.81
N SER A 114 8.63 2.30 5.48
CA SER A 114 8.59 3.70 5.05
C SER A 114 9.93 4.39 5.24
N THR A 115 10.31 5.25 4.30
CA THR A 115 11.54 6.04 4.39
C THR A 115 11.50 6.97 5.60
N GLY A 116 12.67 7.24 6.20
CA GLY A 116 12.79 8.05 7.41
C GLY A 116 12.47 9.55 7.24
N LYS A 117 12.09 10.00 6.04
CA LYS A 117 11.84 11.42 5.72
C LYS A 117 10.43 11.68 5.18
N GLY A 118 9.67 10.63 4.86
CA GLY A 118 8.35 10.75 4.24
C GLY A 118 7.20 10.83 5.26
N ASN A 119 6.03 11.23 4.78
CA ASN A 119 4.81 11.33 5.59
C ASN A 119 4.28 9.96 6.05
N ASP A 120 4.58 8.89 5.32
CA ASP A 120 4.03 7.56 5.61
C ASP A 120 4.52 6.99 6.93
N GLN A 121 5.79 7.23 7.30
CA GLN A 121 6.29 6.82 8.61
C GLN A 121 5.47 7.44 9.75
N VAL A 122 5.14 8.74 9.64
CA VAL A 122 4.35 9.45 10.66
C VAL A 122 2.95 8.85 10.74
N ARG A 123 2.31 8.58 9.60
CA ARG A 123 0.97 8.00 9.53
C ARG A 123 0.92 6.60 10.15
N PHE A 124 1.89 5.74 9.85
CA PHE A 124 1.99 4.42 10.46
C PHE A 124 2.25 4.49 11.96
N GLU A 125 3.25 5.27 12.38
CA GLU A 125 3.64 5.32 13.79
C GLU A 125 2.59 5.95 14.68
N LEU A 126 1.93 7.03 14.26
CA LEU A 126 0.78 7.58 14.98
C LEU A 126 -0.34 6.55 15.13
N GLY A 127 -0.59 5.75 14.09
CA GLY A 127 -1.54 4.63 14.17
C GLY A 127 -1.11 3.58 15.19
N TYR A 128 0.17 3.18 15.20
CA TYR A 128 0.66 2.21 16.17
C TYR A 128 0.58 2.74 17.61
N TYR A 129 0.99 4.00 17.84
CA TYR A 129 0.92 4.63 19.17
C TYR A 129 -0.53 4.75 19.67
N TYR A 130 -1.47 5.02 18.77
CA TYR A 130 -2.88 5.10 19.13
C TYR A 130 -3.47 3.72 19.49
N PHE A 131 -3.23 2.68 18.66
CA PHE A 131 -3.84 1.36 18.85
C PHE A 131 -3.09 0.45 19.82
N ALA A 132 -1.81 0.70 20.04
CA ALA A 132 -0.95 -0.07 20.95
C ALA A 132 0.22 0.79 21.47
N PRO A 133 -0.03 1.72 22.43
CA PRO A 133 0.98 2.70 22.90
C PRO A 133 2.28 2.09 23.44
N LYS A 134 2.24 0.83 23.87
CA LYS A 134 3.39 0.12 24.45
C LYS A 134 4.13 -0.77 23.45
N ILE A 135 3.66 -0.87 22.21
CA ILE A 135 4.31 -1.73 21.22
C ILE A 135 5.61 -1.09 20.73
N LYS A 136 6.66 -1.88 20.64
CA LYS A 136 7.91 -1.40 20.05
C LYS A 136 7.73 -1.19 18.55
N VAL A 137 8.13 -0.03 18.04
CA VAL A 137 8.16 0.26 16.60
C VAL A 137 9.59 0.17 16.11
N ILE A 138 9.82 -0.61 15.06
CA ILE A 138 11.11 -0.73 14.40
C ILE A 138 10.98 -0.17 12.99
N ALA A 139 11.70 0.91 12.71
CA ALA A 139 11.77 1.54 11.40
C ALA A 139 13.18 1.35 10.81
N PRO A 140 13.44 0.28 10.04
CA PRO A 140 14.77 -0.05 9.55
C PRO A 140 15.46 1.10 8.83
N TRP A 141 14.75 1.84 8.01
CA TRP A 141 15.26 3.00 7.27
C TRP A 141 15.88 4.12 8.13
N ARG A 142 15.57 4.16 9.42
CA ARG A 142 16.18 5.13 10.36
C ARG A 142 17.34 4.55 11.14
N ILE A 143 17.55 3.24 11.08
CA ILE A 143 18.48 2.54 11.97
C ILE A 143 19.62 1.89 11.19
N TRP A 144 19.35 1.35 10.00
CA TRP A 144 20.37 0.66 9.22
C TRP A 144 21.39 1.62 8.59
N THR A 145 22.55 1.08 8.24
CA THR A 145 23.68 1.85 7.66
C THR A 145 23.63 1.95 6.14
N MET A 146 22.60 1.40 5.50
CA MET A 146 22.42 1.43 4.05
C MET A 146 21.84 2.78 3.60
N ASN A 147 22.72 3.75 3.37
CA ASN A 147 22.32 5.15 3.12
C ASN A 147 22.05 5.45 1.64
N SER A 148 22.38 4.53 0.75
CA SER A 148 22.24 4.73 -0.69
C SER A 148 21.45 3.60 -1.35
N ARG A 149 20.89 3.89 -2.53
CA ARG A 149 20.25 2.88 -3.36
C ARG A 149 21.22 1.77 -3.77
N SER A 150 22.49 2.10 -4.01
CA SER A 150 23.53 1.13 -4.33
C SER A 150 23.76 0.14 -3.19
N ASP A 151 23.74 0.61 -1.94
CA ASP A 151 23.90 -0.26 -0.77
C ASP A 151 22.70 -1.21 -0.60
N LEU A 152 21.50 -0.69 -0.81
CA LEU A 152 20.28 -1.52 -0.79
C LEU A 152 20.29 -2.58 -1.89
N ILE A 153 20.82 -2.27 -3.09
CA ILE A 153 20.97 -3.23 -4.19
C ILE A 153 22.03 -4.27 -3.85
N LYS A 154 23.18 -3.86 -3.28
CA LYS A 154 24.23 -4.79 -2.83
C LYS A 154 23.67 -5.74 -1.76
N TYR A 155 22.98 -5.22 -0.76
CA TYR A 155 22.35 -6.03 0.29
C TYR A 155 21.34 -7.01 -0.29
N ALA A 156 20.47 -6.56 -1.19
CA ALA A 156 19.49 -7.41 -1.84
C ALA A 156 20.14 -8.53 -2.66
N LYS A 157 21.21 -8.23 -3.43
CA LYS A 157 21.96 -9.24 -4.19
C LYS A 157 22.62 -10.27 -3.25
N LYS A 158 23.31 -9.81 -2.20
CA LYS A 158 23.96 -10.68 -1.20
C LYS A 158 22.96 -11.67 -0.59
N ASN A 159 21.77 -11.20 -0.29
CA ASN A 159 20.72 -11.99 0.37
C ASN A 159 19.75 -12.66 -0.62
N LYS A 160 20.05 -12.66 -1.93
CA LYS A 160 19.21 -13.24 -2.99
C LYS A 160 17.76 -12.73 -2.99
N ILE A 161 17.58 -11.48 -2.60
CA ILE A 161 16.27 -10.81 -2.56
C ILE A 161 15.92 -10.35 -3.97
N PRO A 162 14.73 -10.69 -4.48
CA PRO A 162 14.30 -10.23 -5.80
C PRO A 162 14.19 -8.70 -5.86
N ILE A 163 14.83 -8.10 -6.87
CA ILE A 163 14.75 -6.66 -7.12
C ILE A 163 13.79 -6.45 -8.29
N PRO A 164 12.66 -5.75 -8.09
CA PRO A 164 11.77 -5.41 -9.20
C PRO A 164 12.51 -4.58 -10.26
N LYS A 165 12.26 -4.88 -11.51
CA LYS A 165 12.78 -4.13 -12.67
C LYS A 165 11.62 -3.81 -13.59
N ASP A 166 11.67 -2.64 -14.23
CA ASP A 166 10.78 -2.34 -15.35
C ASP A 166 11.15 -3.15 -16.61
N LYS A 167 10.36 -3.00 -17.67
CA LYS A 167 10.61 -3.69 -18.95
C LYS A 167 11.97 -3.38 -19.59
N LYS A 168 12.60 -2.26 -19.19
CA LYS A 168 13.93 -1.83 -19.67
C LYS A 168 15.04 -2.17 -18.67
N GLY A 169 14.74 -2.91 -17.59
CA GLY A 169 15.72 -3.27 -16.56
C GLY A 169 16.02 -2.15 -15.56
N ALA A 170 15.40 -0.99 -15.69
CA ALA A 170 15.50 0.10 -14.72
C ALA A 170 14.56 -0.12 -13.52
N PRO A 171 14.79 0.56 -12.41
CA PRO A 171 13.84 0.55 -11.30
C PRO A 171 12.47 1.11 -11.73
N PRO A 172 11.36 0.55 -11.25
CA PRO A 172 10.03 1.04 -11.60
C PRO A 172 9.79 2.47 -11.10
N PHE A 173 8.75 3.14 -11.61
CA PHE A 173 8.19 4.33 -11.00
C PHE A 173 7.73 4.02 -9.58
N SER A 174 7.71 5.02 -8.70
CA SER A 174 7.03 4.91 -7.42
C SER A 174 5.54 5.08 -7.65
N VAL A 175 4.75 4.12 -7.23
CA VAL A 175 3.29 4.11 -7.42
C VAL A 175 2.62 3.88 -6.08
N ASP A 176 1.76 4.81 -5.69
CA ASP A 176 0.81 4.64 -4.61
C ASP A 176 -0.56 4.30 -5.23
N ASP A 177 -1.04 3.09 -4.97
CA ASP A 177 -2.26 2.56 -5.56
C ASP A 177 -3.20 1.95 -4.52
N ASN A 178 -4.49 2.25 -4.64
CA ASN A 178 -5.57 1.61 -3.90
C ASN A 178 -6.90 1.79 -4.66
N LEU A 179 -8.00 1.26 -4.16
CA LEU A 179 -9.31 1.33 -4.84
C LEU A 179 -9.77 2.76 -5.15
N PHE A 180 -9.36 3.73 -4.37
CA PHE A 180 -9.86 5.09 -4.46
C PHE A 180 -8.94 6.03 -5.22
N HIS A 181 -7.63 5.78 -5.19
CA HIS A 181 -6.65 6.73 -5.69
C HIS A 181 -5.39 6.02 -6.21
N THR A 182 -4.85 6.52 -7.30
CA THR A 182 -3.53 6.13 -7.82
C THR A 182 -2.71 7.39 -8.07
N SER A 183 -1.48 7.40 -7.60
CA SER A 183 -0.50 8.44 -7.92
C SER A 183 0.84 7.82 -8.28
N THR A 184 1.54 8.44 -9.22
CA THR A 184 2.84 7.97 -9.72
C THR A 184 3.84 9.10 -9.68
N GLU A 185 5.04 8.82 -9.20
CA GLU A 185 6.14 9.78 -9.11
C GLU A 185 7.47 9.18 -9.57
N GLY A 186 8.44 10.03 -9.82
CA GLY A 186 9.82 9.66 -10.16
C GLY A 186 10.16 9.69 -11.64
N LYS A 187 11.44 9.50 -11.97
CA LYS A 187 12.00 9.42 -13.33
C LYS A 187 11.67 10.64 -14.20
N ALA A 188 11.03 10.38 -15.36
CA ALA A 188 10.66 11.43 -16.31
C ALA A 188 9.71 12.47 -15.74
N LEU A 189 8.92 12.11 -14.72
CA LEU A 189 7.97 13.03 -14.07
C LEU A 189 8.64 14.08 -13.18
N GLU A 190 9.89 13.86 -12.77
CA GLU A 190 10.65 14.84 -11.99
C GLU A 190 10.98 16.12 -12.78
N ASN A 191 10.99 16.04 -14.10
CA ASN A 191 11.20 17.20 -14.95
C ASN A 191 9.86 17.71 -15.52
N PRO A 192 9.37 18.89 -15.10
CA PRO A 192 8.08 19.43 -15.53
C PRO A 192 7.98 19.76 -17.03
N LYS A 193 9.12 19.74 -17.76
CA LYS A 193 9.13 19.88 -19.22
C LYS A 193 8.73 18.59 -19.95
N ASN A 194 8.74 17.46 -19.27
CA ASN A 194 8.38 16.18 -19.89
C ASN A 194 6.87 15.93 -19.79
N PHE A 195 6.29 15.44 -20.88
CA PHE A 195 4.94 14.89 -20.84
C PHE A 195 4.95 13.58 -20.04
N ALA A 196 3.88 13.36 -19.26
CA ALA A 196 3.67 12.10 -18.58
C ALA A 196 3.44 10.98 -19.63
N PRO A 197 4.24 9.88 -19.61
CA PRO A 197 4.00 8.76 -20.50
C PRO A 197 2.62 8.12 -20.26
N GLU A 198 1.92 7.72 -21.31
CA GLU A 198 0.55 7.20 -21.22
C GLU A 198 0.39 6.02 -20.25
N PHE A 199 1.37 5.13 -20.17
CA PHE A 199 1.33 3.95 -19.28
C PHE A 199 1.28 4.29 -17.79
N ILE A 200 1.47 5.56 -17.41
CA ILE A 200 1.34 6.04 -16.02
C ILE A 200 -0.13 6.14 -15.61
N TYR A 201 -1.02 6.39 -16.55
CA TYR A 201 -2.46 6.48 -16.31
C TYR A 201 -3.06 5.07 -16.21
N GLN A 202 -2.97 4.48 -15.03
CA GLN A 202 -3.37 3.07 -14.81
C GLN A 202 -4.87 2.88 -14.66
N ARG A 203 -5.61 3.95 -14.36
CA ARG A 203 -7.06 3.92 -14.08
C ARG A 203 -7.91 4.56 -15.17
N THR A 204 -7.30 5.23 -16.14
CA THR A 204 -7.98 5.94 -17.21
C THR A 204 -7.33 5.65 -18.55
N ILE A 205 -8.10 5.85 -19.62
CA ILE A 205 -7.64 5.77 -21.00
C ILE A 205 -7.55 7.19 -21.56
N SER A 206 -6.56 7.46 -22.43
CA SER A 206 -6.46 8.78 -23.07
C SER A 206 -7.73 9.09 -23.90
N PRO A 207 -8.15 10.35 -23.99
CA PRO A 207 -9.34 10.75 -24.76
C PRO A 207 -9.33 10.25 -26.21
N GLU A 208 -8.13 10.18 -26.84
CA GLU A 208 -7.96 9.69 -28.21
C GLU A 208 -8.25 8.20 -28.38
N LYS A 209 -8.12 7.42 -27.31
CA LYS A 209 -8.37 5.97 -27.28
C LYS A 209 -9.69 5.61 -26.61
N ALA A 210 -10.36 6.58 -26.02
CA ALA A 210 -11.63 6.38 -25.37
C ALA A 210 -12.71 6.01 -26.40
N PRO A 211 -13.72 5.20 -26.00
CA PRO A 211 -14.84 4.89 -26.90
C PRO A 211 -15.59 6.14 -27.35
N ASN A 212 -15.93 6.24 -28.63
CA ASN A 212 -16.72 7.35 -29.19
C ASN A 212 -18.18 7.37 -28.69
N LYS A 213 -18.66 6.26 -28.12
CA LYS A 213 -20.01 6.15 -27.58
C LYS A 213 -20.03 6.44 -26.09
N SER A 214 -20.86 7.40 -25.67
CA SER A 214 -21.07 7.68 -24.25
C SER A 214 -21.71 6.50 -23.51
N SER A 215 -21.32 6.31 -22.26
CA SER A 215 -21.93 5.35 -21.34
C SER A 215 -22.57 6.10 -20.16
N PHE A 216 -23.78 5.69 -19.79
CA PHE A 216 -24.48 6.27 -18.63
C PHE A 216 -24.38 5.34 -17.44
N VAL A 217 -24.05 5.89 -16.30
CA VAL A 217 -23.93 5.17 -15.03
C VAL A 217 -24.84 5.83 -14.00
N THR A 218 -25.72 5.04 -13.39
CA THR A 218 -26.57 5.49 -12.29
C THR A 218 -26.00 4.99 -10.97
N ILE A 219 -25.67 5.91 -10.05
CA ILE A 219 -25.20 5.58 -8.71
C ILE A 219 -26.34 5.85 -7.72
N ASN A 220 -26.71 4.82 -6.96
CA ASN A 220 -27.72 4.92 -5.91
C ASN A 220 -27.04 5.30 -4.59
N PHE A 221 -27.58 6.30 -3.90
CA PHE A 221 -27.09 6.76 -2.60
C PHE A 221 -28.10 6.48 -1.48
N LYS A 222 -27.59 6.19 -0.28
CA LYS A 222 -28.38 6.11 0.95
C LYS A 222 -27.60 6.79 2.07
N ASN A 223 -28.19 7.81 2.69
CA ASN A 223 -27.57 8.59 3.77
C ASN A 223 -26.18 9.18 3.37
N GLY A 224 -26.03 9.57 2.12
CA GLY A 224 -24.77 10.12 1.58
C GLY A 224 -23.74 9.08 1.13
N ASP A 225 -23.97 7.79 1.36
CA ASP A 225 -23.07 6.73 0.91
C ASP A 225 -23.56 6.08 -0.38
N PRO A 226 -22.68 5.84 -1.36
CA PRO A 226 -23.01 5.04 -2.54
C PRO A 226 -23.33 3.61 -2.13
N CYS A 227 -24.49 3.09 -2.54
CA CYS A 227 -24.96 1.77 -2.14
C CYS A 227 -25.36 0.86 -3.30
N GLY A 228 -25.32 1.35 -4.53
CA GLY A 228 -25.65 0.58 -5.73
C GLY A 228 -25.23 1.26 -7.02
N ILE A 229 -25.13 0.48 -8.08
CA ILE A 229 -24.80 0.93 -9.43
C ILE A 229 -25.76 0.30 -10.42
N ASN A 230 -26.31 1.11 -11.34
CA ASN A 230 -27.25 0.69 -12.38
C ASN A 230 -28.42 -0.15 -11.81
N GLY A 231 -29.03 0.32 -10.71
CA GLY A 231 -30.16 -0.34 -10.05
C GLY A 231 -29.80 -1.57 -9.22
N LYS A 232 -28.54 -2.01 -9.19
CA LYS A 232 -28.10 -3.18 -8.42
C LYS A 232 -27.38 -2.77 -7.15
N LYS A 233 -27.86 -3.26 -6.00
CA LYS A 233 -27.18 -3.11 -4.72
C LYS A 233 -25.80 -3.78 -4.77
N THR A 234 -24.78 -3.14 -4.25
CA THR A 234 -23.38 -3.58 -4.37
C THR A 234 -22.63 -3.26 -3.09
N SER A 235 -21.63 -4.09 -2.71
CA SER A 235 -20.75 -3.75 -1.60
C SER A 235 -19.88 -2.53 -1.92
N PRO A 236 -19.40 -1.80 -0.89
CA PRO A 236 -18.58 -0.61 -1.09
C PRO A 236 -17.39 -0.83 -2.02
N ALA A 237 -16.60 -1.87 -1.78
CA ALA A 237 -15.45 -2.20 -2.60
C ALA A 237 -15.84 -2.52 -4.05
N LYS A 238 -16.84 -3.39 -4.24
CA LYS A 238 -17.31 -3.76 -5.59
C LYS A 238 -17.88 -2.58 -6.36
N LEU A 239 -18.44 -1.59 -5.68
CA LEU A 239 -18.93 -0.38 -6.32
C LEU A 239 -17.78 0.41 -6.94
N LEU A 240 -16.72 0.67 -6.17
CA LEU A 240 -15.53 1.35 -6.67
C LEU A 240 -14.78 0.53 -7.73
N GLU A 241 -14.67 -0.80 -7.56
CA GLU A 241 -14.08 -1.68 -8.57
C GLU A 241 -14.79 -1.53 -9.91
N LYS A 242 -16.14 -1.49 -9.91
CA LYS A 242 -16.92 -1.28 -11.13
C LYS A 242 -16.74 0.10 -11.74
N LEU A 243 -16.66 1.14 -10.92
CA LEU A 243 -16.39 2.50 -11.42
C LEU A 243 -15.01 2.59 -12.05
N ASN A 244 -14.00 2.00 -11.41
CA ASN A 244 -12.64 1.94 -11.94
C ASN A 244 -12.51 1.13 -13.24
N GLN A 245 -13.45 0.20 -13.52
CA GLN A 245 -13.50 -0.54 -14.78
C GLN A 245 -14.17 0.24 -15.89
N LEU A 246 -14.95 1.27 -15.58
CA LEU A 246 -15.68 2.10 -16.53
C LEU A 246 -14.90 3.38 -16.93
N ALA A 247 -13.91 3.75 -16.12
CA ALA A 247 -13.02 4.88 -16.37
C ALA A 247 -11.87 4.47 -17.28
#